data_b422e533c8d7a4081851bfc1eacec67b
#
_entry.id   b422e533c8d7a4081851bfc1eacec67b
#
_cell.length_a   1.000
_cell.length_b   1.000
_cell.length_c   1.000
_cell.angle_alpha   90.00
_cell.angle_beta   90.00
_cell.angle_gamma   90.00
#
_symmetry.space_group_name_H-M   'P 1'
#
loop_
_entity.id
_entity.type
_entity.pdbx_description
1 polymer ?
#
loop_
_entity_poly.entity_id
_entity_poly.type
_entity_poly.pdbx_seq_one_letter_code
_entity_poly.pdbx_strand_id
1 'polypeptide(L)'
;HSFPTRRSADLALDHGAVPMTARVPRCVVDLNRGPDEIDPLVVSGVAPAALNPRIMAGLGVIPRVVSQGRAIYDRPISLAVAQQRIERLWHPYHRALAALIDEAVARFGGAILIDMHSMPRDALAHLPRPRPDFVLGDRNGGSASTRITSEIASAVQAEGFRLRRNSPFSGAYIATTYGRPRQNVHVVQLELDRSLYMNERMVEPRVDFGAFALRLERILKRLAGLRPDACDSSIAAE
;
A
#
# COMPACT_ATOMS: atom_id res chain seq x y z
N HIS A 1 3.90 6.97 -13.55
CA HIS A 1 3.19 5.69 -13.73
C HIS A 1 2.22 5.39 -12.59
N SER A 2 1.38 6.38 -12.28
CA SER A 2 0.39 6.34 -11.20
C SER A 2 -1.04 6.27 -11.75
N PHE A 3 -1.21 5.67 -12.94
CA PHE A 3 -2.50 5.71 -13.62
C PHE A 3 -3.65 5.08 -12.83
N PRO A 4 -3.50 3.90 -12.17
CA PRO A 4 -4.61 3.39 -11.38
C PRO A 4 -4.77 4.11 -10.03
N THR A 5 -3.67 4.54 -9.40
CA THR A 5 -3.73 5.23 -8.11
C THR A 5 -4.41 6.60 -8.20
N ARG A 6 -4.17 7.38 -9.24
CA ARG A 6 -4.91 8.64 -9.44
C ARG A 6 -6.38 8.40 -9.71
N ARG A 7 -6.72 7.47 -10.61
CA ARG A 7 -8.12 7.15 -10.88
C ARG A 7 -8.82 6.56 -9.66
N SER A 8 -8.14 5.72 -8.88
CA SER A 8 -8.69 5.21 -7.62
C SER A 8 -8.93 6.32 -6.61
N ALA A 9 -8.05 7.32 -6.54
CA ALA A 9 -8.23 8.47 -5.65
C ALA A 9 -9.43 9.33 -6.06
N ASP A 10 -9.58 9.61 -7.37
CA ASP A 10 -10.74 10.35 -7.89
C ASP A 10 -12.04 9.61 -7.58
N LEU A 11 -12.10 8.31 -7.86
CA LEU A 11 -13.26 7.46 -7.57
C LEU A 11 -13.55 7.35 -6.06
N ALA A 12 -12.53 7.34 -5.21
CA ALA A 12 -12.71 7.29 -3.77
C ALA A 12 -13.32 8.58 -3.22
N LEU A 13 -12.93 9.76 -3.76
CA LEU A 13 -13.53 11.05 -3.42
C LEU A 13 -15.03 11.08 -3.71
N ASP A 14 -15.45 10.58 -4.87
CA ASP A 14 -16.85 10.53 -5.28
C ASP A 14 -17.74 9.72 -4.32
N HIS A 15 -17.11 8.87 -3.49
CA HIS A 15 -17.80 8.01 -2.51
C HIS A 15 -17.49 8.37 -1.05
N GLY A 16 -16.93 9.56 -0.79
CA GLY A 16 -16.76 10.10 0.57
C GLY A 16 -15.54 9.55 1.33
N ALA A 17 -14.62 8.85 0.66
CA ALA A 17 -13.33 8.52 1.25
C ALA A 17 -12.36 9.70 1.13
N VAL A 18 -11.39 9.79 2.04
CA VAL A 18 -10.32 10.80 1.99
C VAL A 18 -9.11 10.20 1.28
N PRO A 19 -8.83 10.57 0.02
CA PRO A 19 -7.68 10.05 -0.71
C PRO A 19 -6.41 10.79 -0.31
N MET A 20 -5.35 10.03 -0.12
CA MET A 20 -4.00 10.53 0.05
C MET A 20 -3.08 9.93 -1.02
N THR A 21 -2.46 10.76 -1.83
CA THR A 21 -1.63 10.30 -2.95
C THR A 21 -0.19 10.79 -2.83
N ALA A 22 0.76 9.88 -3.09
CA ALA A 22 2.16 10.25 -3.22
C ALA A 22 2.37 11.11 -4.49
N ARG A 23 3.07 12.24 -4.34
CA ARG A 23 3.39 13.15 -5.46
C ARG A 23 4.66 12.77 -6.20
N VAL A 24 5.46 11.88 -5.62
CA VAL A 24 6.74 11.44 -6.18
C VAL A 24 6.72 9.94 -6.46
N PRO A 25 7.41 9.48 -7.50
CA PRO A 25 7.57 8.06 -7.76
C PRO A 25 8.30 7.38 -6.60
N ARG A 26 7.91 6.13 -6.26
CA ARG A 26 8.55 5.36 -5.19
C ARG A 26 10.04 5.06 -5.43
N CYS A 27 10.54 5.20 -6.67
CA CYS A 27 11.98 5.09 -6.97
C CYS A 27 12.79 6.30 -6.47
N VAL A 28 12.16 7.41 -6.11
CA VAL A 28 12.80 8.56 -5.47
C VAL A 28 12.90 8.37 -3.96
N VAL A 29 11.79 7.99 -3.35
CA VAL A 29 11.66 7.61 -1.95
C VAL A 29 10.45 6.67 -1.81
N ASP A 30 10.63 5.54 -1.15
CA ASP A 30 9.55 4.59 -0.93
C ASP A 30 8.85 4.90 0.41
N LEU A 31 7.65 5.49 0.31
CA LEU A 31 6.86 5.88 1.47
C LEU A 31 6.30 4.68 2.25
N ASN A 32 6.38 3.46 1.71
CA ASN A 32 5.99 2.24 2.41
C ASN A 32 7.19 1.43 2.90
N ARG A 33 8.29 2.14 3.26
CA ARG A 33 9.49 1.61 3.93
C ARG A 33 9.84 2.49 5.13
N GLY A 34 10.51 1.91 6.13
CA GLY A 34 11.04 2.66 7.27
C GLY A 34 12.11 3.66 6.82
N PRO A 35 12.19 4.85 7.43
CA PRO A 35 13.18 5.87 7.04
C PRO A 35 14.61 5.44 7.36
N ASP A 36 14.77 4.44 8.22
CA ASP A 36 16.01 3.77 8.61
C ASP A 36 16.39 2.60 7.68
N GLU A 37 15.50 2.15 6.81
CA GLU A 37 15.77 1.10 5.82
C GLU A 37 16.64 1.64 4.66
N ILE A 38 17.83 2.13 4.97
CA ILE A 38 18.78 2.70 3.98
C ILE A 38 19.71 1.61 3.46
N ASP A 39 19.77 1.43 2.14
CA ASP A 39 20.67 0.47 1.49
C ASP A 39 22.07 1.08 1.30
N PRO A 40 23.12 0.53 1.97
CA PRO A 40 24.50 1.05 1.85
C PRO A 40 25.10 0.87 0.45
N LEU A 41 24.49 0.05 -0.41
CA LEU A 41 24.90 -0.09 -1.82
C LEU A 41 24.38 1.04 -2.71
N VAL A 42 23.41 1.80 -2.25
CA VAL A 42 22.87 2.95 -3.01
C VAL A 42 23.11 4.29 -2.32
N VAL A 43 23.38 4.29 -1.01
CA VAL A 43 23.68 5.51 -0.25
C VAL A 43 25.09 5.40 0.36
N SER A 44 26.00 6.25 -0.10
CA SER A 44 27.38 6.30 0.42
C SER A 44 27.41 6.90 1.82
N GLY A 45 28.35 6.42 2.65
CA GLY A 45 28.54 6.92 4.02
C GLY A 45 27.59 6.31 5.06
N VAL A 46 26.87 5.26 4.72
CA VAL A 46 26.00 4.50 5.63
C VAL A 46 26.72 3.20 6.05
N ALA A 47 26.71 2.91 7.34
CA ALA A 47 27.23 1.62 7.83
C ALA A 47 26.35 0.48 7.31
N PRO A 48 26.94 -0.73 7.08
CA PRO A 48 26.14 -1.90 6.74
C PRO A 48 25.05 -2.12 7.79
N ALA A 49 23.79 -2.13 7.35
CA ALA A 49 22.66 -2.39 8.23
C ALA A 49 22.64 -3.88 8.64
N ALA A 50 22.01 -4.19 9.77
CA ALA A 50 21.64 -5.55 10.10
C ALA A 50 20.86 -6.19 8.94
N LEU A 51 20.96 -7.52 8.79
CA LEU A 51 20.39 -8.30 7.69
C LEU A 51 18.87 -8.03 7.54
N ASN A 52 18.53 -7.03 6.74
CA ASN A 52 17.14 -6.76 6.33
C ASN A 52 16.95 -7.31 4.92
N PRO A 53 16.11 -8.34 4.72
CA PRO A 53 15.90 -8.97 3.40
C PRO A 53 15.46 -7.98 2.32
N ARG A 54 14.73 -6.92 2.69
CA ARG A 54 14.28 -5.89 1.75
C ARG A 54 15.43 -5.01 1.27
N ILE A 55 16.32 -4.60 2.19
CA ILE A 55 17.53 -3.84 1.85
C ILE A 55 18.43 -4.71 0.96
N MET A 56 18.64 -5.97 1.32
CA MET A 56 19.43 -6.91 0.51
C MET A 56 18.86 -7.06 -0.91
N ALA A 57 17.53 -7.07 -1.06
CA ALA A 57 16.86 -7.09 -2.35
C ALA A 57 16.87 -5.74 -3.09
N GLY A 58 17.50 -4.69 -2.53
CA GLY A 58 17.53 -3.35 -3.12
C GLY A 58 16.22 -2.57 -3.00
N LEU A 59 15.38 -2.91 -2.01
CA LEU A 59 14.04 -2.36 -1.81
C LEU A 59 13.95 -1.57 -0.48
N GLY A 60 14.99 -0.84 -0.12
CA GLY A 60 15.00 0.09 1.01
C GLY A 60 14.18 1.35 0.76
N VAL A 61 14.25 2.32 1.71
CA VAL A 61 13.55 3.61 1.61
C VAL A 61 13.99 4.44 0.39
N ILE A 62 15.25 4.30 0.00
CA ILE A 62 15.77 4.74 -1.30
C ILE A 62 16.04 3.46 -2.11
N PRO A 63 15.12 3.06 -3.01
CA PRO A 63 15.26 1.80 -3.72
C PRO A 63 16.46 1.82 -4.69
N ARG A 64 17.23 0.73 -4.70
CA ARG A 64 18.36 0.54 -5.61
C ARG A 64 17.93 0.02 -6.97
N VAL A 65 16.87 -0.76 -7.01
CA VAL A 65 16.40 -1.45 -8.21
C VAL A 65 14.91 -1.23 -8.47
N VAL A 66 14.54 -1.34 -9.73
CA VAL A 66 13.15 -1.50 -10.19
C VAL A 66 12.92 -2.97 -10.62
N SER A 67 11.75 -3.22 -11.20
CA SER A 67 11.36 -4.53 -11.74
C SER A 67 12.51 -5.21 -12.50
N GLN A 68 12.65 -6.53 -12.31
CA GLN A 68 13.71 -7.36 -12.91
C GLN A 68 15.14 -7.01 -12.47
N GLY A 69 15.30 -6.40 -11.30
CA GLY A 69 16.62 -6.07 -10.75
C GLY A 69 17.37 -4.95 -11.47
N ARG A 70 16.69 -4.20 -12.37
CA ARG A 70 17.34 -3.11 -13.11
C ARG A 70 17.69 -1.97 -12.16
N ALA A 71 18.98 -1.58 -12.15
CA ALA A 71 19.49 -0.49 -11.31
C ALA A 71 18.81 0.86 -11.64
N ILE A 72 18.53 1.64 -10.58
CA ILE A 72 17.98 3.00 -10.68
C ILE A 72 19.13 4.02 -10.82
N TYR A 73 20.25 3.74 -10.19
CA TYR A 73 21.40 4.64 -10.09
C TYR A 73 22.64 4.03 -10.73
N ASP A 74 23.38 4.80 -11.51
CA ASP A 74 24.68 4.43 -12.07
C ASP A 74 25.80 4.48 -11.02
N ARG A 75 25.60 5.27 -9.96
CA ARG A 75 26.54 5.45 -8.83
C ARG A 75 25.77 5.75 -7.55
N PRO A 76 26.29 5.42 -6.37
CA PRO A 76 25.67 5.78 -5.10
C PRO A 76 25.40 7.29 -4.96
N ILE A 77 24.32 7.64 -4.32
CA ILE A 77 24.02 9.01 -3.89
C ILE A 77 24.61 9.26 -2.50
N SER A 78 24.87 10.53 -2.17
CA SER A 78 25.36 10.87 -0.84
C SER A 78 24.29 10.71 0.24
N LEU A 79 24.71 10.46 1.48
CA LEU A 79 23.83 10.40 2.64
C LEU A 79 22.98 11.68 2.77
N ALA A 80 23.58 12.85 2.52
CA ALA A 80 22.88 14.14 2.58
C ALA A 80 21.71 14.21 1.60
N VAL A 81 21.87 13.68 0.38
CA VAL A 81 20.79 13.62 -0.63
C VAL A 81 19.69 12.67 -0.18
N ALA A 82 20.04 11.50 0.38
CA ALA A 82 19.06 10.55 0.89
C ALA A 82 18.27 11.15 2.07
N GLN A 83 18.94 11.75 3.04
CA GLN A 83 18.33 12.44 4.16
C GLN A 83 17.40 13.59 3.72
N GLN A 84 17.82 14.40 2.75
CA GLN A 84 16.97 15.45 2.21
C GLN A 84 15.67 14.91 1.59
N ARG A 85 15.70 13.77 0.90
CA ARG A 85 14.49 13.12 0.37
C ARG A 85 13.58 12.64 1.49
N ILE A 86 14.15 12.02 2.51
CA ILE A 86 13.39 11.55 3.69
C ILE A 86 12.74 12.73 4.40
N GLU A 87 13.49 13.80 4.68
CA GLU A 87 12.98 14.97 5.37
C GLU A 87 11.89 15.72 4.59
N ARG A 88 12.07 15.87 3.28
CA ARG A 88 11.16 16.67 2.45
C ARG A 88 9.96 15.91 1.92
N LEU A 89 10.02 14.57 1.83
CA LEU A 89 8.99 13.76 1.18
C LEU A 89 8.39 12.73 2.14
N TRP A 90 9.23 11.98 2.85
CA TRP A 90 8.80 10.89 3.71
C TRP A 90 8.12 11.42 4.98
N HIS A 91 8.80 12.24 5.75
CA HIS A 91 8.25 12.76 7.00
C HIS A 91 6.96 13.59 6.82
N PRO A 92 6.86 14.52 5.85
CA PRO A 92 5.60 15.24 5.62
C PRO A 92 4.44 14.32 5.24
N TYR A 93 4.69 13.30 4.41
CA TYR A 93 3.67 12.30 4.07
C TYR A 93 3.17 11.56 5.31
N HIS A 94 4.08 11.05 6.12
CA HIS A 94 3.71 10.27 7.32
C HIS A 94 3.06 11.13 8.41
N ARG A 95 3.48 12.41 8.57
CA ARG A 95 2.76 13.34 9.46
C ARG A 95 1.32 13.58 9.01
N ALA A 96 1.10 13.80 7.73
CA ALA A 96 -0.24 13.98 7.19
C ALA A 96 -1.09 12.71 7.32
N LEU A 97 -0.50 11.54 7.06
CA LEU A 97 -1.20 10.26 7.22
C LEU A 97 -1.61 10.00 8.68
N ALA A 98 -0.69 10.25 9.62
CA ALA A 98 -0.98 10.13 11.05
C ALA A 98 -2.12 11.06 11.47
N ALA A 99 -2.06 12.34 11.07
CA ALA A 99 -3.09 13.32 11.39
C ALA A 99 -4.48 12.93 10.85
N LEU A 100 -4.56 12.37 9.63
CA LEU A 100 -5.83 11.87 9.06
C LEU A 100 -6.38 10.67 9.85
N ILE A 101 -5.51 9.77 10.30
CA ILE A 101 -5.92 8.63 11.13
C ILE A 101 -6.42 9.13 12.50
N ASP A 102 -5.68 10.04 13.15
CA ASP A 102 -6.05 10.59 14.44
C ASP A 102 -7.37 11.38 14.38
N GLU A 103 -7.58 12.15 13.30
CA GLU A 103 -8.86 12.84 13.04
C GLU A 103 -10.01 11.84 12.88
N ALA A 104 -9.79 10.76 12.11
CA ALA A 104 -10.82 9.72 11.93
C ALA A 104 -11.15 9.03 13.27
N VAL A 105 -10.15 8.68 14.07
CA VAL A 105 -10.34 8.09 15.40
C VAL A 105 -11.11 9.04 16.31
N ALA A 106 -10.73 10.32 16.37
CA ALA A 106 -11.39 11.32 17.21
C ALA A 106 -12.87 11.53 16.80
N ARG A 107 -13.15 11.46 15.50
CA ARG A 107 -14.47 11.76 14.95
C ARG A 107 -15.41 10.55 14.92
N PHE A 108 -14.87 9.34 14.69
CA PHE A 108 -15.65 8.13 14.41
C PHE A 108 -15.35 6.98 15.37
N GLY A 109 -14.46 7.15 16.35
CA GLY A 109 -14.03 6.10 17.26
C GLY A 109 -13.13 5.03 16.63
N GLY A 110 -12.68 5.24 15.40
CA GLY A 110 -11.80 4.31 14.68
C GLY A 110 -11.46 4.77 13.27
N ALA A 111 -10.55 4.07 12.62
CA ALA A 111 -10.12 4.38 11.25
C ALA A 111 -9.93 3.12 10.42
N ILE A 112 -10.23 3.19 9.12
CA ILE A 112 -9.90 2.16 8.14
C ILE A 112 -9.07 2.80 7.03
N LEU A 113 -7.82 2.37 6.91
CA LEU A 113 -6.90 2.78 5.87
C LEU A 113 -6.73 1.66 4.85
N ILE A 114 -7.06 1.95 3.59
CA ILE A 114 -6.78 1.06 2.47
C ILE A 114 -5.53 1.58 1.73
N ASP A 115 -4.42 0.88 1.90
CA ASP A 115 -3.15 1.19 1.23
C ASP A 115 -3.15 0.53 -0.15
N MET A 116 -3.53 1.32 -1.18
CA MET A 116 -3.73 0.85 -2.55
C MET A 116 -2.41 0.78 -3.32
N HIS A 117 -2.05 -0.42 -3.72
CA HIS A 117 -0.87 -0.71 -4.52
C HIS A 117 -1.20 -1.43 -5.82
N SER A 118 -0.23 -1.52 -6.70
CA SER A 118 -0.29 -2.38 -7.87
C SER A 118 1.03 -3.13 -8.07
N MET A 119 0.93 -4.39 -8.38
CA MET A 119 2.06 -5.30 -8.61
C MET A 119 2.16 -5.71 -10.08
N PRO A 120 3.38 -5.92 -10.61
CA PRO A 120 3.54 -6.50 -11.93
C PRO A 120 3.09 -7.96 -11.92
N ARG A 121 2.58 -8.45 -13.05
CA ARG A 121 2.16 -9.85 -13.20
C ARG A 121 3.27 -10.85 -12.84
N ASP A 122 4.51 -10.51 -13.15
CA ASP A 122 5.68 -11.35 -12.84
C ASP A 122 5.90 -11.56 -11.34
N ALA A 123 5.46 -10.65 -10.48
CA ALA A 123 5.51 -10.83 -9.03
C ALA A 123 4.71 -12.06 -8.54
N LEU A 124 3.75 -12.51 -9.35
CA LEU A 124 2.90 -13.67 -9.09
C LEU A 124 3.39 -14.94 -9.82
N ALA A 125 4.54 -14.90 -10.52
CA ALA A 125 4.99 -16.00 -11.38
C ALA A 125 5.23 -17.31 -10.63
N HIS A 126 5.66 -17.21 -9.37
CA HIS A 126 5.94 -18.36 -8.48
C HIS A 126 4.68 -19.02 -7.88
N LEU A 127 3.51 -18.38 -8.02
CA LEU A 127 2.27 -18.91 -7.48
C LEU A 127 1.61 -19.92 -8.44
N PRO A 128 0.91 -20.95 -7.91
CA PRO A 128 0.13 -21.86 -8.71
C PRO A 128 -1.01 -21.15 -9.47
N ARG A 129 -1.45 -21.73 -10.57
CA ARG A 129 -2.60 -21.22 -11.31
C ARG A 129 -3.92 -21.80 -10.75
N PRO A 130 -5.03 -21.05 -10.80
CA PRO A 130 -5.16 -19.68 -11.28
C PRO A 130 -4.54 -18.67 -10.31
N ARG A 131 -3.78 -17.71 -10.84
CA ARG A 131 -3.14 -16.64 -10.04
C ARG A 131 -4.19 -15.65 -9.54
N PRO A 132 -3.98 -15.02 -8.38
CA PRO A 132 -4.87 -13.98 -7.88
C PRO A 132 -4.82 -12.72 -8.77
N ASP A 133 -5.94 -12.01 -8.80
CA ASP A 133 -6.09 -10.70 -9.41
C ASP A 133 -5.78 -9.60 -8.38
N PHE A 134 -6.07 -9.89 -7.11
CA PHE A 134 -5.78 -9.03 -5.96
C PHE A 134 -5.06 -9.81 -4.86
N VAL A 135 -4.17 -9.12 -4.16
CA VAL A 135 -3.58 -9.62 -2.90
C VAL A 135 -3.93 -8.65 -1.78
N LEU A 136 -4.53 -9.18 -0.71
CA LEU A 136 -4.84 -8.45 0.50
C LEU A 136 -3.79 -8.78 1.56
N GLY A 137 -3.10 -7.77 2.06
CA GLY A 137 -2.13 -7.86 3.13
C GLY A 137 -2.65 -7.20 4.41
N ASP A 138 -2.83 -7.98 5.47
CA ASP A 138 -3.26 -7.52 6.78
C ASP A 138 -2.29 -7.94 7.89
N ARG A 139 -1.05 -8.30 7.50
CA ARG A 139 -0.01 -8.82 8.40
C ARG A 139 -0.48 -10.05 9.21
N ASN A 140 -1.24 -10.94 8.55
CA ASN A 140 -1.83 -12.13 9.16
C ASN A 140 -2.72 -11.78 10.38
N GLY A 141 -3.57 -10.77 10.24
CA GLY A 141 -4.45 -10.25 11.28
C GLY A 141 -3.81 -9.20 12.20
N GLY A 142 -2.52 -8.90 12.01
CA GLY A 142 -1.80 -7.93 12.85
C GLY A 142 -2.14 -6.47 12.59
N SER A 143 -2.71 -6.12 11.43
CA SER A 143 -3.00 -4.73 11.08
C SER A 143 -4.47 -4.43 10.82
N ALA A 144 -5.34 -5.45 10.74
CA ALA A 144 -6.78 -5.26 10.58
C ALA A 144 -7.56 -6.45 11.19
N SER A 145 -8.81 -6.20 11.61
CA SER A 145 -9.70 -7.26 12.11
C SER A 145 -10.17 -8.18 10.98
N THR A 146 -10.54 -9.41 11.34
CA THR A 146 -11.07 -10.39 10.39
C THR A 146 -12.37 -9.91 9.73
N ARG A 147 -13.21 -9.16 10.46
CA ARG A 147 -14.43 -8.56 9.90
C ARG A 147 -14.09 -7.64 8.74
N ILE A 148 -13.22 -6.64 8.96
CA ILE A 148 -12.82 -5.67 7.92
C ILE A 148 -12.19 -6.37 6.72
N THR A 149 -11.26 -7.29 6.95
CA THR A 149 -10.60 -8.00 5.84
C THR A 149 -11.55 -8.90 5.07
N SER A 150 -12.57 -9.48 5.72
CA SER A 150 -13.57 -10.29 5.05
C SER A 150 -14.54 -9.45 4.23
N GLU A 151 -14.95 -8.29 4.70
CA GLU A 151 -15.78 -7.35 3.94
C GLU A 151 -15.04 -6.84 2.68
N ILE A 152 -13.74 -6.49 2.81
CA ILE A 152 -12.90 -6.12 1.65
C ILE A 152 -12.79 -7.27 0.66
N ALA A 153 -12.51 -8.48 1.14
CA ALA A 153 -12.41 -9.66 0.28
C ALA A 153 -13.73 -9.93 -0.46
N SER A 154 -14.86 -9.84 0.25
CA SER A 154 -16.20 -10.01 -0.33
C SER A 154 -16.49 -8.94 -1.39
N ALA A 155 -16.10 -7.68 -1.17
CA ALA A 155 -16.26 -6.61 -2.15
C ALA A 155 -15.50 -6.89 -3.46
N VAL A 156 -14.26 -7.38 -3.36
CA VAL A 156 -13.42 -7.73 -4.50
C VAL A 156 -13.96 -8.96 -5.24
N GLN A 157 -14.33 -10.01 -4.50
CA GLN A 157 -14.84 -11.26 -5.07
C GLN A 157 -16.22 -11.11 -5.74
N ALA A 158 -17.07 -10.22 -5.22
CA ALA A 158 -18.37 -9.92 -5.82
C ALA A 158 -18.27 -9.31 -7.22
N GLU A 159 -17.13 -8.68 -7.55
CA GLU A 159 -16.82 -8.21 -8.89
C GLU A 159 -16.14 -9.29 -9.76
N GLY A 160 -16.11 -10.56 -9.30
CA GLY A 160 -15.57 -11.70 -10.02
C GLY A 160 -14.04 -11.74 -10.05
N PHE A 161 -13.34 -10.99 -9.17
CA PHE A 161 -11.90 -11.07 -9.05
C PHE A 161 -11.47 -12.12 -8.03
N ARG A 162 -10.34 -12.78 -8.31
CA ARG A 162 -9.70 -13.72 -7.39
C ARG A 162 -8.83 -12.94 -6.42
N LEU A 163 -9.04 -13.17 -5.13
CA LEU A 163 -8.27 -12.55 -4.07
C LEU A 163 -7.50 -13.60 -3.28
N ARG A 164 -6.25 -13.30 -2.97
CA ARG A 164 -5.40 -14.07 -2.05
C ARG A 164 -5.00 -13.21 -0.87
N ARG A 165 -4.89 -13.81 0.32
CA ARG A 165 -4.48 -13.09 1.54
C ARG A 165 -3.02 -13.34 1.87
N ASN A 166 -2.29 -12.27 2.23
CA ASN A 166 -0.94 -12.27 2.79
C ASN A 166 0.15 -12.98 1.97
N SER A 167 -0.10 -13.33 0.73
CA SER A 167 0.87 -14.01 -0.12
C SER A 167 0.72 -13.59 -1.59
N PRO A 168 1.78 -13.05 -2.19
CA PRO A 168 3.15 -12.86 -1.66
C PRO A 168 3.34 -11.60 -0.82
N PHE A 169 2.33 -10.73 -0.68
CA PHE A 169 2.42 -9.45 0.03
C PHE A 169 1.51 -9.46 1.25
N SER A 170 2.11 -9.43 2.44
CA SER A 170 1.37 -9.44 3.71
C SER A 170 1.14 -8.05 4.32
N GLY A 171 1.60 -7.00 3.68
CA GLY A 171 1.63 -5.64 4.21
C GLY A 171 3.06 -5.17 4.53
N ALA A 172 3.30 -3.87 4.35
CA ALA A 172 4.61 -3.25 4.52
C ALA A 172 4.63 -2.25 5.68
N TYR A 173 5.46 -1.22 5.60
CA TYR A 173 5.68 -0.25 6.67
C TYR A 173 4.39 0.42 7.17
N ILE A 174 3.55 0.89 6.27
CA ILE A 174 2.28 1.56 6.62
C ILE A 174 1.40 0.62 7.44
N ALA A 175 1.23 -0.63 7.00
CA ALA A 175 0.44 -1.61 7.74
C ALA A 175 1.04 -1.95 9.11
N THR A 176 2.39 -1.99 9.21
CA THR A 176 3.10 -2.27 10.45
C THR A 176 2.97 -1.14 11.46
N THR A 177 3.09 0.10 10.97
CA THR A 177 3.21 1.28 11.83
C THR A 177 1.85 1.79 12.30
N TYR A 178 0.85 1.77 11.43
CA TYR A 178 -0.45 2.38 11.70
C TYR A 178 -1.54 1.37 12.06
N GLY A 179 -1.39 0.10 11.70
CA GLY A 179 -2.37 -0.94 12.03
C GLY A 179 -2.38 -1.25 13.53
N ARG A 180 -3.50 -0.94 14.19
CA ARG A 180 -3.75 -1.16 15.63
C ARG A 180 -5.19 -1.65 15.81
N PRO A 181 -5.53 -2.88 15.35
CA PRO A 181 -6.92 -3.35 15.33
C PRO A 181 -7.58 -3.38 16.71
N ARG A 182 -6.81 -3.59 17.79
CA ARG A 182 -7.32 -3.50 19.17
C ARG A 182 -7.71 -2.07 19.59
N GLN A 183 -7.24 -1.06 18.87
CA GLN A 183 -7.60 0.35 19.04
C GLN A 183 -8.53 0.83 17.93
N ASN A 184 -9.18 -0.11 17.24
CA ASN A 184 -10.10 0.16 16.14
C ASN A 184 -9.47 0.93 14.96
N VAL A 185 -8.15 0.79 14.76
CA VAL A 185 -7.43 1.33 13.61
C VAL A 185 -6.99 0.17 12.72
N HIS A 186 -7.64 0.04 11.58
CA HIS A 186 -7.44 -1.05 10.65
C HIS A 186 -6.68 -0.57 9.42
N VAL A 187 -5.59 -1.26 9.07
CA VAL A 187 -4.81 -0.98 7.86
C VAL A 187 -4.74 -2.24 7.00
N VAL A 188 -5.17 -2.11 5.76
CA VAL A 188 -5.13 -3.20 4.78
C VAL A 188 -4.38 -2.72 3.54
N GLN A 189 -3.31 -3.41 3.18
CA GLN A 189 -2.65 -3.23 1.89
C GLN A 189 -3.40 -4.03 0.82
N LEU A 190 -3.81 -3.37 -0.26
CA LEU A 190 -4.51 -4.01 -1.37
C LEU A 190 -3.72 -3.85 -2.66
N GLU A 191 -3.14 -4.96 -3.13
CA GLU A 191 -2.33 -5.02 -4.34
C GLU A 191 -3.15 -5.49 -5.54
N LEU A 192 -3.14 -4.72 -6.62
CA LEU A 192 -3.80 -5.05 -7.88
C LEU A 192 -2.80 -5.58 -8.89
N ASP A 193 -3.12 -6.67 -9.59
CA ASP A 193 -2.35 -7.13 -10.73
C ASP A 193 -2.46 -6.11 -11.89
N ARG A 194 -1.33 -5.56 -12.32
CA ARG A 194 -1.28 -4.54 -13.40
C ARG A 194 -1.85 -5.04 -14.72
N SER A 195 -1.73 -6.34 -14.99
CA SER A 195 -2.25 -6.91 -16.24
C SER A 195 -3.77 -6.81 -16.38
N LEU A 196 -4.49 -6.49 -15.31
CA LEU A 196 -5.94 -6.26 -15.34
C LEU A 196 -6.33 -4.99 -16.09
N TYR A 197 -5.46 -3.98 -16.12
CA TYR A 197 -5.78 -2.65 -16.64
C TYR A 197 -4.75 -2.07 -17.62
N MET A 198 -3.56 -2.67 -17.71
CA MET A 198 -2.51 -2.17 -18.59
C MET A 198 -1.77 -3.31 -19.30
N ASN A 199 -1.24 -2.99 -20.47
CA ASN A 199 -0.17 -3.74 -21.09
C ASN A 199 1.15 -3.34 -20.42
N GLU A 200 1.69 -4.19 -19.55
CA GLU A 200 2.90 -3.87 -18.77
C GLU A 200 4.14 -3.68 -19.65
N ARG A 201 4.19 -4.31 -20.80
CA ARG A 201 5.31 -4.21 -21.73
C ARG A 201 5.35 -2.87 -22.45
N MET A 202 4.19 -2.40 -22.90
CA MET A 202 4.03 -1.13 -23.61
C MET A 202 3.82 0.06 -22.66
N VAL A 203 3.48 -0.24 -21.39
CA VAL A 203 3.11 0.75 -20.38
C VAL A 203 1.88 1.58 -20.81
N GLU A 204 0.92 0.92 -21.46
CA GLU A 204 -0.29 1.52 -22.02
C GLU A 204 -1.54 0.90 -21.39
N PRO A 205 -2.64 1.65 -21.26
CA PRO A 205 -3.92 1.10 -20.84
C PRO A 205 -4.37 -0.02 -21.80
N ARG A 206 -5.03 -1.04 -21.26
CA ARG A 206 -5.71 -2.04 -22.07
C ARG A 206 -6.94 -1.45 -22.77
N VAL A 207 -7.37 -2.09 -23.85
CA VAL A 207 -8.58 -1.71 -24.59
C VAL A 207 -9.84 -1.82 -23.73
N ASP A 208 -9.87 -2.72 -22.75
CA ASP A 208 -10.96 -2.97 -21.81
C ASP A 208 -10.79 -2.21 -20.48
N PHE A 209 -9.89 -1.22 -20.42
CA PHE A 209 -9.64 -0.40 -19.22
C PHE A 209 -10.92 0.20 -18.63
N GLY A 210 -11.86 0.65 -19.46
CA GLY A 210 -13.13 1.21 -19.01
C GLY A 210 -13.96 0.20 -18.22
N ALA A 211 -14.04 -1.04 -18.69
CA ALA A 211 -14.75 -2.12 -17.97
C ALA A 211 -14.10 -2.44 -16.62
N PHE A 212 -12.77 -2.47 -16.58
CA PHE A 212 -12.02 -2.64 -15.32
C PHE A 212 -12.30 -1.47 -14.36
N ALA A 213 -12.25 -0.23 -14.85
CA ALA A 213 -12.49 0.97 -14.03
C ALA A 213 -13.87 0.95 -13.37
N LEU A 214 -14.92 0.56 -14.09
CA LEU A 214 -16.28 0.42 -13.54
C LEU A 214 -16.38 -0.64 -12.44
N ARG A 215 -15.67 -1.77 -12.59
CA ARG A 215 -15.61 -2.81 -11.55
C ARG A 215 -14.85 -2.31 -10.33
N LEU A 216 -13.72 -1.63 -10.53
CA LEU A 216 -12.94 -1.04 -9.45
C LEU A 216 -13.75 0.03 -8.69
N GLU A 217 -14.51 0.86 -9.40
CA GLU A 217 -15.41 1.84 -8.79
C GLU A 217 -16.43 1.19 -7.86
N ARG A 218 -17.07 0.09 -8.27
CA ARG A 218 -18.02 -0.63 -7.41
C ARG A 218 -17.34 -1.21 -6.16
N ILE A 219 -16.09 -1.71 -6.29
CA ILE A 219 -15.29 -2.12 -5.13
C ILE A 219 -15.07 -0.91 -4.22
N LEU A 220 -14.51 0.19 -4.73
CA LEU A 220 -14.18 1.38 -3.93
C LEU A 220 -15.40 1.98 -3.24
N LYS A 221 -16.56 2.00 -3.90
CA LYS A 221 -17.82 2.41 -3.29
C LYS A 221 -18.18 1.56 -2.05
N ARG A 222 -18.00 0.23 -2.14
CA ARG A 222 -18.21 -0.66 -0.99
C ARG A 222 -17.19 -0.41 0.11
N LEU A 223 -15.90 -0.23 -0.24
CA LEU A 223 -14.84 0.05 0.72
C LEU A 223 -15.06 1.38 1.44
N ALA A 224 -15.50 2.42 0.74
CA ALA A 224 -15.84 3.71 1.34
C ALA A 224 -17.04 3.62 2.30
N GLY A 225 -17.91 2.63 2.11
CA GLY A 225 -19.02 2.32 3.01
C GLY A 225 -18.64 1.57 4.29
N LEU A 226 -17.41 1.05 4.41
CA LEU A 226 -16.96 0.35 5.60
C LEU A 226 -16.98 1.26 6.83
N ARG A 227 -17.28 0.66 7.98
CA ARG A 227 -17.23 1.35 9.27
C ARG A 227 -16.27 0.61 10.20
N PRO A 228 -15.49 1.33 11.01
CA PRO A 228 -14.77 0.73 12.13
C PRO A 228 -15.73 -0.05 13.03
N ASP A 229 -15.21 -0.92 13.90
CA ASP A 229 -16.05 -1.62 14.87
C ASP A 229 -16.75 -0.61 15.79
N ALA A 230 -17.99 -0.89 16.20
CA ALA A 230 -18.66 -0.04 17.18
C ALA A 230 -17.81 -0.04 18.46
N CYS A 231 -17.56 1.13 19.00
CA CYS A 231 -16.87 1.25 20.29
C CYS A 231 -17.78 0.61 21.34
N ASP A 232 -17.39 -0.53 21.90
CA ASP A 232 -18.08 -1.14 23.02
C ASP A 232 -17.90 -0.22 24.23
N SER A 233 -18.89 0.66 24.45
CA SER A 233 -18.96 1.56 25.60
C SER A 233 -19.19 0.80 26.92
N SER A 234 -19.14 -0.53 26.92
CA SER A 234 -19.40 -1.35 28.11
C SER A 234 -18.18 -1.62 29.00
N ILE A 235 -16.98 -1.11 28.68
CA ILE A 235 -15.76 -1.36 29.49
C ILE A 235 -15.41 -0.17 30.41
N ALA A 236 -16.27 0.85 30.51
CA ALA A 236 -16.00 2.03 31.34
C ALA A 236 -16.84 2.06 32.64
N ALA A 237 -17.25 0.90 33.15
CA ALA A 237 -18.01 0.79 34.41
C ALA A 237 -17.58 -0.46 35.20
N GLU A 238 -16.32 -0.47 35.67
CA GLU A 238 -15.88 -1.23 36.85
C GLU A 238 -14.76 -0.46 37.56
#